data_4aa73a4e18039be27d2717e8e859b4bd
#
_entry.id   4aa73a4e18039be27d2717e8e859b4bd
#
_cell.length_a   1.000
_cell.length_b   1.000
_cell.length_c   1.000
_cell.angle_alpha   90.00
_cell.angle_beta   90.00
_cell.angle_gamma   90.00
#
_symmetry.space_group_name_H-M   'P 1'
#
loop_
_entity.id
_entity.type
_entity.pdbx_description
1 polymer ?
#
loop_
_entity_poly.entity_id
_entity_poly.type
_entity_poly.pdbx_seq_one_letter_code
_entity_poly.pdbx_strand_id
1 'polypeptide(L)'
;MHAAGSSAAQAEMPRLRPELDRTDLVRRAQLGSVAAFEQLVLVVAPSVHRYLALRLRNDSEARDALQETLLAAWQGLPSLKQADKFLPWVLGIATHKAVDARRGRVRTSDADVELQGREDESAGEIRQAILTLPASFRDVLLLRYVLQLSEDEVAEALGVRRGTVKSRTSRARKALGERLR
;
A
#
# COMPACT_ATOMS: atom_id res chain seq x y z
N MET A 1 50.79 4.53 -32.12
CA MET A 1 50.31 3.58 -31.10
C MET A 1 50.20 4.31 -29.78
N HIS A 2 49.05 4.73 -29.39
CA HIS A 2 48.74 4.99 -27.98
C HIS A 2 47.21 5.04 -27.83
N ALA A 3 46.67 4.11 -27.10
CA ALA A 3 45.29 4.02 -26.79
C ALA A 3 44.91 5.06 -25.75
N ALA A 4 43.93 5.91 -26.07
CA ALA A 4 43.32 6.83 -25.14
C ALA A 4 42.18 6.07 -24.40
N GLY A 5 42.39 5.84 -23.10
CA GLY A 5 41.38 5.30 -22.23
C GLY A 5 40.21 6.26 -22.02
N SER A 6 39.03 5.86 -22.47
CA SER A 6 37.77 6.54 -22.16
C SER A 6 37.36 6.20 -20.74
N SER A 7 37.63 7.12 -19.81
CA SER A 7 37.05 7.09 -18.46
C SER A 7 35.63 7.66 -18.57
N ALA A 8 34.65 6.76 -18.75
CA ALA A 8 33.27 7.12 -18.58
C ALA A 8 33.03 7.43 -17.09
N ALA A 9 32.88 8.71 -16.81
CA ALA A 9 32.41 9.18 -15.52
C ALA A 9 31.01 8.59 -15.29
N GLN A 10 30.95 7.52 -14.49
CA GLN A 10 29.69 7.06 -13.91
C GLN A 10 29.23 8.18 -12.97
N ALA A 11 28.24 8.91 -13.42
CA ALA A 11 27.52 9.84 -12.57
C ALA A 11 26.88 9.02 -11.43
N GLU A 12 27.51 9.06 -10.28
CA GLU A 12 27.02 8.48 -9.05
C GLU A 12 25.73 9.24 -8.68
N MET A 13 24.57 8.63 -8.97
CA MET A 13 23.29 9.15 -8.51
C MET A 13 23.36 9.22 -6.98
N PRO A 14 23.10 10.38 -6.37
CA PRO A 14 23.12 10.51 -4.93
C PRO A 14 22.16 9.50 -4.32
N ARG A 15 22.70 8.58 -3.54
CA ARG A 15 21.87 7.64 -2.75
C ARG A 15 21.15 8.48 -1.69
N LEU A 16 19.90 8.80 -1.98
CA LEU A 16 18.98 9.46 -1.08
C LEU A 16 18.97 8.70 0.26
N ARG A 17 19.18 9.41 1.37
CA ARG A 17 18.94 8.86 2.71
C ARG A 17 17.43 8.70 2.88
N PRO A 18 16.86 7.46 2.95
CA PRO A 18 15.46 7.26 2.55
C PRO A 18 14.43 7.92 3.48
N GLU A 19 14.79 8.28 4.70
CA GLU A 19 13.82 8.80 5.68
C GLU A 19 13.81 10.32 5.81
N LEU A 20 14.97 10.96 5.83
CA LEU A 20 15.07 12.44 5.88
C LEU A 20 14.47 13.07 4.62
N ASP A 21 14.66 12.40 3.46
CA ASP A 21 14.15 12.87 2.20
C ASP A 21 12.62 12.80 2.07
N ARG A 22 11.97 11.77 2.63
CA ARG A 22 10.50 11.65 2.57
C ARG A 22 9.82 12.77 3.34
N THR A 23 10.31 13.12 4.52
CA THR A 23 9.73 14.19 5.33
C THR A 23 9.88 15.55 4.64
N ASP A 24 11.02 15.81 4.01
CA ASP A 24 11.22 17.02 3.21
C ASP A 24 10.31 17.05 1.98
N LEU A 25 10.21 15.94 1.24
CA LEU A 25 9.31 15.83 0.10
C LEU A 25 7.86 16.10 0.49
N VAL A 26 7.40 15.56 1.64
CA VAL A 26 6.04 15.82 2.14
C VAL A 26 5.84 17.30 2.41
N ARG A 27 6.77 17.96 3.10
CA ARG A 27 6.69 19.40 3.40
C ARG A 27 6.66 20.25 2.12
N ARG A 28 7.50 19.95 1.15
CA ARG A 28 7.52 20.66 -0.13
C ARG A 28 6.24 20.44 -0.92
N ALA A 29 5.71 19.22 -0.93
CA ALA A 29 4.45 18.91 -1.56
C ALA A 29 3.26 19.60 -0.86
N GLN A 30 3.29 19.73 0.47
CA GLN A 30 2.31 20.53 1.24
C GLN A 30 2.31 22.03 0.85
N LEU A 31 3.46 22.53 0.40
CA LEU A 31 3.61 23.89 -0.13
C LEU A 31 3.25 24.00 -1.63
N GLY A 32 2.69 22.94 -2.22
CA GLY A 32 2.22 22.91 -3.60
C GLY A 32 3.23 22.42 -4.63
N SER A 33 4.38 21.87 -4.22
CA SER A 33 5.36 21.31 -5.16
C SER A 33 4.85 19.99 -5.75
N VAL A 34 4.36 20.04 -6.99
CA VAL A 34 3.94 18.86 -7.76
C VAL A 34 5.10 17.88 -7.92
N ALA A 35 6.29 18.36 -8.26
CA ALA A 35 7.48 17.52 -8.43
C ALA A 35 7.86 16.75 -7.15
N ALA A 36 7.69 17.36 -5.96
CA ALA A 36 7.91 16.66 -4.70
C ALA A 36 6.84 15.58 -4.45
N PHE A 37 5.59 15.84 -4.81
CA PHE A 37 4.53 14.84 -4.71
C PHE A 37 4.72 13.68 -5.67
N GLU A 38 5.13 13.93 -6.91
CA GLU A 38 5.47 12.87 -7.88
C GLU A 38 6.55 11.94 -7.34
N GLN A 39 7.58 12.47 -6.69
CA GLN A 39 8.61 11.65 -6.04
C GLN A 39 8.03 10.81 -4.89
N LEU A 40 7.14 11.37 -4.08
CA LEU A 40 6.42 10.61 -3.05
C LEU A 40 5.57 9.49 -3.66
N VAL A 41 4.86 9.76 -4.76
CA VAL A 41 4.07 8.77 -5.49
C VAL A 41 4.94 7.61 -5.95
N LEU A 42 6.10 7.87 -6.57
CA LEU A 42 7.02 6.82 -7.01
C LEU A 42 7.44 5.87 -5.87
N VAL A 43 7.57 6.40 -4.66
CA VAL A 43 7.95 5.61 -3.48
C VAL A 43 6.79 4.81 -2.91
N VAL A 44 5.58 5.37 -2.83
CA VAL A 44 4.47 4.73 -2.11
C VAL A 44 3.53 3.93 -3.02
N ALA A 45 3.40 4.28 -4.30
CA ALA A 45 2.47 3.65 -5.22
C ALA A 45 2.64 2.12 -5.33
N PRO A 46 3.86 1.55 -5.36
CA PRO A 46 4.02 0.08 -5.38
C PRO A 46 3.41 -0.60 -4.16
N SER A 47 3.60 -0.04 -2.96
CA SER A 47 3.05 -0.58 -1.72
C SER A 47 1.52 -0.45 -1.66
N VAL A 48 1.01 0.71 -2.06
CA VAL A 48 -0.44 0.98 -2.10
C VAL A 48 -1.12 0.09 -3.15
N HIS A 49 -0.54 -0.03 -4.36
CA HIS A 49 -1.06 -0.93 -5.39
C HIS A 49 -1.09 -2.39 -4.92
N ARG A 50 0.01 -2.88 -4.34
CA ARG A 50 0.09 -4.24 -3.80
C ARG A 50 -1.00 -4.50 -2.75
N TYR A 51 -1.24 -3.55 -1.84
CA TYR A 51 -2.33 -3.64 -0.87
C TYR A 51 -3.69 -3.71 -1.55
N LEU A 52 -3.97 -2.81 -2.50
CA LEU A 52 -5.25 -2.74 -3.22
C LEU A 52 -5.50 -3.99 -4.07
N ALA A 53 -4.50 -4.50 -4.79
CA ALA A 53 -4.60 -5.70 -5.60
C ALA A 53 -4.95 -6.93 -4.76
N LEU A 54 -4.32 -7.09 -3.60
CA LEU A 54 -4.65 -8.14 -2.65
C LEU A 54 -6.00 -7.93 -1.97
N ARG A 55 -6.49 -6.71 -1.90
CA ARG A 55 -7.74 -6.35 -1.22
C ARG A 55 -8.97 -6.48 -2.12
N LEU A 56 -8.84 -6.14 -3.40
CA LEU A 56 -9.95 -6.02 -4.36
C LEU A 56 -10.10 -7.25 -5.27
N ARG A 57 -9.10 -8.11 -5.38
CA ARG A 57 -9.08 -9.31 -6.24
C ARG A 57 -9.15 -9.01 -7.75
N ASN A 58 -9.10 -7.76 -8.15
CA ASN A 58 -9.17 -7.32 -9.53
C ASN A 58 -8.12 -6.25 -9.75
N ASP A 59 -7.20 -6.48 -10.68
CA ASP A 59 -6.08 -5.60 -10.93
C ASP A 59 -6.51 -4.27 -11.58
N SER A 60 -7.55 -4.28 -12.42
CA SER A 60 -8.12 -3.05 -12.97
C SER A 60 -8.72 -2.17 -11.87
N GLU A 61 -9.56 -2.76 -11.00
CA GLU A 61 -10.11 -2.04 -9.85
C GLU A 61 -9.02 -1.54 -8.88
N ALA A 62 -7.95 -2.32 -8.73
CA ALA A 62 -6.83 -1.90 -7.88
C ALA A 62 -6.10 -0.69 -8.47
N ARG A 63 -5.94 -0.62 -9.79
CA ARG A 63 -5.37 0.54 -10.48
C ARG A 63 -6.26 1.77 -10.36
N ASP A 64 -7.56 1.61 -10.57
CA ASP A 64 -8.53 2.71 -10.45
C ASP A 64 -8.56 3.24 -9.01
N ALA A 65 -8.63 2.34 -8.02
CA ALA A 65 -8.58 2.71 -6.61
C ALA A 65 -7.24 3.37 -6.21
N LEU A 66 -6.11 2.95 -6.83
CA LEU A 66 -4.83 3.61 -6.64
C LEU A 66 -4.87 5.05 -7.15
N GLN A 67 -5.36 5.28 -8.36
CA GLN A 67 -5.47 6.64 -8.92
C GLN A 67 -6.33 7.54 -8.04
N GLU A 68 -7.51 7.05 -7.61
CA GLU A 68 -8.37 7.78 -6.70
C GLU A 68 -7.71 8.05 -5.34
N THR A 69 -6.93 7.08 -4.83
CA THR A 69 -6.17 7.23 -3.58
C THR A 69 -5.13 8.33 -3.71
N LEU A 70 -4.35 8.34 -4.80
CA LEU A 70 -3.30 9.33 -5.03
C LEU A 70 -3.89 10.74 -5.25
N LEU A 71 -5.01 10.85 -5.95
CA LEU A 71 -5.73 12.12 -6.10
C LEU A 71 -6.22 12.63 -4.75
N ALA A 72 -6.86 11.77 -3.96
CA ALA A 72 -7.32 12.14 -2.62
C ALA A 72 -6.16 12.49 -1.68
N ALA A 73 -5.02 11.80 -1.82
CA ALA A 73 -3.81 12.10 -1.07
C ALA A 73 -3.26 13.49 -1.45
N TRP A 74 -3.20 13.83 -2.73
CA TRP A 74 -2.78 15.16 -3.16
C TRP A 74 -3.68 16.26 -2.57
N GLN A 75 -4.98 16.09 -2.68
CA GLN A 75 -5.97 17.05 -2.17
C GLN A 75 -5.94 17.19 -0.64
N GLY A 76 -5.74 16.07 0.07
CA GLY A 76 -5.74 16.04 1.53
C GLY A 76 -4.37 16.33 2.16
N LEU A 77 -3.30 16.37 1.38
CA LEU A 77 -1.92 16.50 1.87
C LEU A 77 -1.69 17.70 2.80
N PRO A 78 -2.28 18.90 2.56
CA PRO A 78 -2.13 20.02 3.49
C PRO A 78 -2.63 19.74 4.91
N SER A 79 -3.54 18.77 5.08
CA SER A 79 -4.07 18.39 6.40
C SER A 79 -3.20 17.38 7.16
N LEU A 80 -2.21 16.78 6.53
CA LEU A 80 -1.32 15.81 7.15
C LEU A 80 -0.39 16.49 8.17
N LYS A 81 -0.61 16.21 9.45
CA LYS A 81 0.13 16.86 10.55
C LYS A 81 1.55 16.33 10.74
N GLN A 82 1.77 15.06 10.47
CA GLN A 82 3.05 14.35 10.71
C GLN A 82 3.55 13.77 9.39
N ALA A 83 4.61 14.37 8.85
CA ALA A 83 5.14 14.01 7.54
C ALA A 83 5.71 12.57 7.48
N ASP A 84 6.24 12.07 8.60
CA ASP A 84 6.72 10.70 8.77
C ASP A 84 5.59 9.65 8.67
N LYS A 85 4.34 10.07 8.88
CA LYS A 85 3.13 9.24 8.76
C LYS A 85 2.51 9.22 7.37
N PHE A 86 3.21 9.72 6.35
CA PHE A 86 2.66 9.82 5.00
C PHE A 86 2.18 8.47 4.45
N LEU A 87 2.99 7.40 4.54
CA LEU A 87 2.59 6.07 4.04
C LEU A 87 1.39 5.48 4.79
N PRO A 88 1.37 5.39 6.13
CA PRO A 88 0.18 4.95 6.86
C PRO A 88 -1.07 5.76 6.53
N TRP A 89 -0.95 7.07 6.38
CA TRP A 89 -2.05 7.95 6.04
C TRP A 89 -2.59 7.68 4.62
N VAL A 90 -1.73 7.53 3.60
CA VAL A 90 -2.14 7.14 2.23
C VAL A 90 -2.82 5.77 2.23
N LEU A 91 -2.31 4.80 3.02
CA LEU A 91 -2.94 3.49 3.16
C LEU A 91 -4.31 3.56 3.83
N GLY A 92 -4.51 4.52 4.73
CA GLY A 92 -5.84 4.83 5.28
C GLY A 92 -6.82 5.27 4.19
N ILE A 93 -6.41 6.17 3.31
CA ILE A 93 -7.20 6.58 2.14
C ILE A 93 -7.50 5.37 1.25
N ALA A 94 -6.48 4.57 0.92
CA ALA A 94 -6.63 3.36 0.10
C ALA A 94 -7.63 2.36 0.70
N THR A 95 -7.62 2.21 2.02
CA THR A 95 -8.58 1.33 2.72
C THR A 95 -10.03 1.78 2.51
N HIS A 96 -10.30 3.07 2.57
CA HIS A 96 -11.62 3.64 2.29
C HIS A 96 -12.00 3.46 0.82
N LYS A 97 -11.10 3.76 -0.11
CA LYS A 97 -11.33 3.57 -1.56
C LYS A 97 -11.64 2.10 -1.91
N ALA A 98 -10.94 1.15 -1.29
CA ALA A 98 -11.23 -0.27 -1.46
C ALA A 98 -12.62 -0.69 -0.94
N VAL A 99 -13.13 -0.03 0.11
CA VAL A 99 -14.50 -0.26 0.59
C VAL A 99 -15.51 0.28 -0.40
N ASP A 100 -15.28 1.47 -0.94
CA ASP A 100 -16.18 2.14 -1.89
C ASP A 100 -16.25 1.37 -3.22
N ALA A 101 -15.12 0.93 -3.77
CA ALA A 101 -15.06 0.08 -4.96
C ALA A 101 -15.89 -1.21 -4.79
N ARG A 102 -15.81 -1.84 -3.62
CA ARG A 102 -16.59 -3.04 -3.32
C ARG A 102 -18.09 -2.76 -3.19
N ARG A 103 -18.50 -1.62 -2.64
CA ARG A 103 -19.91 -1.22 -2.55
C ARG A 103 -20.50 -0.94 -3.93
N GLY A 104 -19.71 -0.37 -4.85
CA GLY A 104 -20.09 -0.17 -6.25
C GLY A 104 -20.36 -1.50 -6.95
N ARG A 105 -19.52 -2.53 -6.71
CA ARG A 105 -19.66 -3.87 -7.31
C ARG A 105 -20.93 -4.61 -6.88
N VAL A 106 -21.36 -4.52 -5.63
CA VAL A 106 -22.62 -5.13 -5.17
C VAL A 106 -23.83 -4.63 -5.95
N ARG A 107 -23.70 -3.48 -6.62
CA ARG A 107 -24.74 -2.89 -7.47
C ARG A 107 -24.64 -3.29 -8.95
N THR A 108 -23.53 -3.88 -9.38
CA THR A 108 -23.26 -4.29 -10.76
C THR A 108 -22.62 -5.67 -10.76
N SER A 109 -23.45 -6.70 -10.68
CA SER A 109 -23.25 -8.14 -10.98
C SER A 109 -21.85 -8.76 -10.89
N ASP A 110 -21.81 -9.97 -10.29
CA ASP A 110 -20.69 -10.90 -10.16
C ASP A 110 -19.98 -11.18 -11.50
N ALA A 111 -18.72 -10.79 -11.58
CA ALA A 111 -17.76 -11.41 -12.47
C ALA A 111 -16.52 -11.77 -11.64
N ASP A 112 -16.35 -13.06 -11.40
CA ASP A 112 -15.10 -13.63 -10.90
C ASP A 112 -14.00 -13.36 -11.93
N VAL A 113 -13.10 -12.43 -11.61
CA VAL A 113 -11.92 -12.18 -12.43
C VAL A 113 -10.74 -12.92 -11.82
N GLU A 114 -10.29 -13.91 -12.55
CA GLU A 114 -9.11 -14.70 -12.31
C GLU A 114 -7.87 -13.77 -12.29
N LEU A 115 -7.19 -13.71 -11.15
CA LEU A 115 -5.91 -13.00 -11.02
C LEU A 115 -4.83 -13.89 -11.67
N GLN A 116 -4.46 -13.56 -12.91
CA GLN A 116 -3.33 -14.17 -13.60
C GLN A 116 -2.00 -13.65 -12.99
N GLY A 117 -1.39 -14.46 -12.16
CA GLY A 117 0.00 -14.35 -11.74
C GLY A 117 0.54 -15.76 -11.53
N ARG A 118 1.68 -16.08 -12.14
CA ARG A 118 2.45 -17.30 -11.83
C ARG A 118 2.94 -17.20 -10.39
N GLU A 119 2.13 -17.64 -9.46
CA GLU A 119 2.50 -17.78 -8.05
C GLU A 119 2.73 -19.27 -7.76
N ASP A 120 3.68 -19.56 -6.89
CA ASP A 120 3.90 -20.87 -6.28
C ASP A 120 2.56 -21.37 -5.69
N GLU A 121 2.19 -22.63 -5.90
CA GLU A 121 0.88 -23.18 -5.49
C GLU A 121 0.59 -22.89 -4.00
N SER A 122 1.59 -23.00 -3.14
CA SER A 122 1.46 -22.72 -1.71
C SER A 122 1.18 -21.24 -1.40
N ALA A 123 1.75 -20.31 -2.18
CA ALA A 123 1.47 -18.89 -2.06
C ALA A 123 0.03 -18.56 -2.52
N GLY A 124 -0.48 -19.27 -3.52
CA GLY A 124 -1.85 -19.19 -3.99
C GLY A 124 -2.86 -19.61 -2.92
N GLU A 125 -2.63 -20.72 -2.22
CA GLU A 125 -3.49 -21.21 -1.14
C GLU A 125 -3.58 -20.21 0.04
N ILE A 126 -2.43 -19.70 0.49
CA ILE A 126 -2.39 -18.70 1.58
C ILE A 126 -3.13 -17.44 1.16
N ARG A 127 -2.93 -17.00 -0.07
CA ARG A 127 -3.64 -15.84 -0.62
C ARG A 127 -5.15 -16.05 -0.65
N GLN A 128 -5.62 -17.19 -1.15
CA GLN A 128 -7.04 -17.54 -1.15
C GLN A 128 -7.61 -17.59 0.28
N ALA A 129 -6.91 -18.20 1.21
CA ALA A 129 -7.30 -18.24 2.61
C ALA A 129 -7.44 -16.82 3.21
N ILE A 130 -6.48 -15.92 2.94
CA ILE A 130 -6.56 -14.52 3.38
C ILE A 130 -7.78 -13.83 2.76
N LEU A 131 -8.09 -14.09 1.49
CA LEU A 131 -9.19 -13.46 0.77
C LEU A 131 -10.57 -13.88 1.29
N THR A 132 -10.68 -15.04 1.96
CA THR A 132 -11.94 -15.49 2.60
C THR A 132 -12.15 -14.91 3.99
N LEU A 133 -11.12 -14.28 4.59
CA LEU A 133 -11.26 -13.66 5.91
C LEU A 133 -12.17 -12.41 5.88
N PRO A 134 -12.83 -12.09 7.01
CA PRO A 134 -13.48 -10.80 7.18
C PRO A 134 -12.55 -9.64 6.83
N ALA A 135 -13.08 -8.57 6.24
CA ALA A 135 -12.29 -7.44 5.77
C ALA A 135 -11.32 -6.89 6.82
N SER A 136 -11.81 -6.70 8.07
CA SER A 136 -10.99 -6.16 9.15
C SER A 136 -9.83 -7.09 9.58
N PHE A 137 -9.94 -8.40 9.36
CA PHE A 137 -8.88 -9.38 9.62
C PHE A 137 -7.89 -9.40 8.46
N ARG A 138 -8.41 -9.35 7.23
CA ARG A 138 -7.58 -9.27 6.03
C ARG A 138 -6.70 -8.03 6.05
N ASP A 139 -7.29 -6.85 6.32
CA ASP A 139 -6.56 -5.59 6.33
C ASP A 139 -5.39 -5.61 7.34
N VAL A 140 -5.60 -6.08 8.56
CA VAL A 140 -4.49 -6.16 9.53
C VAL A 140 -3.40 -7.13 9.10
N LEU A 141 -3.74 -8.27 8.45
CA LEU A 141 -2.73 -9.20 7.96
C LEU A 141 -1.94 -8.62 6.79
N LEU A 142 -2.60 -8.00 5.82
CA LEU A 142 -1.94 -7.37 4.66
C LEU A 142 -1.00 -6.25 5.11
N LEU A 143 -1.45 -5.35 5.97
CA LEU A 143 -0.64 -4.23 6.44
C LEU A 143 0.54 -4.70 7.30
N ARG A 144 0.32 -5.67 8.21
CA ARG A 144 1.37 -6.17 9.12
C ARG A 144 2.41 -7.05 8.43
N TYR A 145 1.97 -7.99 7.58
CA TYR A 145 2.84 -9.07 7.08
C TYR A 145 3.23 -8.90 5.61
N VAL A 146 2.40 -8.26 4.80
CA VAL A 146 2.75 -8.00 3.39
C VAL A 146 3.48 -6.67 3.23
N LEU A 147 3.01 -5.61 3.92
CA LEU A 147 3.63 -4.29 3.89
C LEU A 147 4.58 -4.04 5.07
N GLN A 148 4.70 -4.97 6.01
CA GLN A 148 5.61 -4.94 7.16
C GLN A 148 5.48 -3.70 8.05
N LEU A 149 4.29 -3.12 8.13
CA LEU A 149 4.03 -1.97 8.99
C LEU A 149 4.06 -2.37 10.47
N SER A 150 4.48 -1.46 11.34
CA SER A 150 4.36 -1.59 12.79
C SER A 150 2.89 -1.58 13.25
N GLU A 151 2.61 -2.00 14.47
CA GLU A 151 1.24 -1.95 15.03
C GLU A 151 0.70 -0.52 15.09
N ASP A 152 1.57 0.46 15.34
CA ASP A 152 1.18 1.87 15.42
C ASP A 152 0.83 2.43 14.04
N GLU A 153 1.62 2.11 13.01
CA GLU A 153 1.31 2.48 11.62
C GLU A 153 0.03 1.83 11.10
N VAL A 154 -0.22 0.56 11.45
CA VAL A 154 -1.49 -0.12 11.11
C VAL A 154 -2.66 0.51 11.85
N ALA A 155 -2.48 0.88 13.12
CA ALA A 155 -3.50 1.57 13.90
C ALA A 155 -3.88 2.91 13.25
N GLU A 156 -2.89 3.65 12.78
CA GLU A 156 -3.08 4.90 12.05
C GLU A 156 -3.78 4.67 10.70
N ALA A 157 -3.27 3.75 9.88
CA ALA A 157 -3.85 3.43 8.58
C ALA A 157 -5.32 2.97 8.67
N LEU A 158 -5.68 2.24 9.72
CA LEU A 158 -7.05 1.73 9.90
C LEU A 158 -7.94 2.64 10.77
N GLY A 159 -7.42 3.73 11.33
CA GLY A 159 -8.15 4.61 12.23
C GLY A 159 -8.64 3.91 13.51
N VAL A 160 -7.87 2.96 14.04
CA VAL A 160 -8.23 2.18 15.23
C VAL A 160 -7.16 2.26 16.31
N ARG A 161 -7.48 1.88 17.55
CA ARG A 161 -6.49 1.83 18.63
C ARG A 161 -5.50 0.67 18.41
N ARG A 162 -4.24 0.85 18.81
CA ARG A 162 -3.19 -0.20 18.75
C ARG A 162 -3.65 -1.53 19.38
N GLY A 163 -4.33 -1.50 20.53
CA GLY A 163 -4.89 -2.70 21.16
C GLY A 163 -5.89 -3.44 20.26
N THR A 164 -6.65 -2.72 19.43
CA THR A 164 -7.54 -3.29 18.42
C THR A 164 -6.75 -3.98 17.32
N VAL A 165 -5.64 -3.41 16.85
CA VAL A 165 -4.74 -4.05 15.89
C VAL A 165 -4.21 -5.36 16.45
N LYS A 166 -3.66 -5.35 17.67
CA LYS A 166 -3.13 -6.55 18.34
C LYS A 166 -4.18 -7.66 18.45
N SER A 167 -5.39 -7.34 18.92
CA SER A 167 -6.47 -8.31 19.07
C SER A 167 -7.01 -8.83 17.73
N ARG A 168 -7.12 -7.96 16.70
CA ARG A 168 -7.52 -8.37 15.35
C ARG A 168 -6.47 -9.26 14.71
N THR A 169 -5.17 -8.91 14.82
CA THR A 169 -4.06 -9.70 14.30
C THR A 169 -4.04 -11.12 14.91
N SER A 170 -4.20 -11.23 16.22
CA SER A 170 -4.24 -12.54 16.90
C SER A 170 -5.42 -13.39 16.40
N ARG A 171 -6.63 -12.83 16.35
CA ARG A 171 -7.82 -13.53 15.84
C ARG A 171 -7.72 -13.86 14.35
N ALA A 172 -7.18 -12.96 13.54
CA ALA A 172 -6.98 -13.18 12.11
C ALA A 172 -5.99 -14.32 11.84
N ARG A 173 -4.88 -14.40 12.59
CA ARG A 173 -3.93 -15.52 12.51
C ARG A 173 -4.56 -16.86 12.87
N LYS A 174 -5.36 -16.90 13.94
CA LYS A 174 -6.09 -18.11 14.32
C LYS A 174 -7.04 -18.55 13.21
N ALA A 175 -7.87 -17.63 12.72
CA ALA A 175 -8.82 -17.89 11.66
C ALA A 175 -8.15 -18.31 10.34
N LEU A 176 -6.96 -17.77 10.02
CA LEU A 176 -6.16 -18.19 8.86
C LEU A 176 -5.64 -19.61 9.05
N GLY A 177 -5.08 -19.94 10.22
CA GLY A 177 -4.58 -21.29 10.51
C GLY A 177 -5.67 -22.37 10.48
N GLU A 178 -6.92 -22.03 10.82
CA GLU A 178 -8.08 -22.94 10.69
C GLU A 178 -8.47 -23.22 9.23
N ARG A 179 -8.14 -22.31 8.29
CA ARG A 179 -8.43 -22.46 6.86
C ARG A 179 -7.33 -23.17 6.06
N LEU A 180 -6.14 -23.24 6.61
CA LEU A 180 -4.97 -23.88 5.98
C LEU A 180 -4.75 -25.33 6.49
N ARG A 181 -5.67 -25.85 7.28
CA ARG A 181 -5.68 -27.27 7.74
C ARG A 181 -6.56 -28.12 6.87
#